data_b0260600dea22a6055fc8e5e571e1884
#
_entry.id   b0260600dea22a6055fc8e5e571e1884
#
_cell.length_a   1.000
_cell.length_b   1.000
_cell.length_c   1.000
_cell.angle_alpha   90.00
_cell.angle_beta   90.00
_cell.angle_gamma   90.00
#
_symmetry.space_group_name_H-M   'P 1'
#
loop_
_entity.id
_entity.type
_entity.pdbx_description
1 polymer ?
#
loop_
_entity_poly.entity_id
_entity_poly.type
_entity_poly.pdbx_seq_one_letter_code
_entity_poly.pdbx_strand_id
1 'polypeptide(L)'
;MGLCPGLTTFMLEYAAEQLKKTVLEAELRIYFGAGVVSGTASIINMFEGFKDDLMLLSEREIRRIKPTKYHSDRTFTFDRFHSNMPLIFFSSPEIRTIQRASRFEELQNFDCAFHLQNLPMGIVPLLRKSSFIRKLICKMVNKQQGQLEKNEKNEKSVIVCTYVRNQNSIVKCLLHSDSSFRLTGVFCAVIVLSIIKGCIPIMPGIFTFEDININLHMLNEILKNKNINISIEE
;
A
#
# COMPACT_ATOMS: atom_id res chain seq x y z
N MET A 1 7.93 -3.76 -10.03
CA MET A 1 7.53 -4.18 -8.68
C MET A 1 8.09 -3.22 -7.65
N GLY A 2 7.36 -2.96 -6.57
CA GLY A 2 7.76 -2.02 -5.54
C GLY A 2 6.99 -2.25 -4.24
N LEU A 3 6.86 -1.19 -3.42
CA LEU A 3 5.99 -1.24 -2.26
C LEU A 3 4.54 -1.50 -2.74
N CYS A 4 4.08 -0.69 -3.68
CA CYS A 4 2.73 -0.75 -4.26
C CYS A 4 2.84 -0.55 -5.79
N PRO A 5 2.50 -1.53 -6.63
CA PRO A 5 2.18 -2.92 -6.32
C PRO A 5 3.44 -3.78 -6.07
N GLY A 6 3.21 -4.91 -5.48
CA GLY A 6 4.24 -5.93 -5.24
C GLY A 6 4.24 -6.41 -3.80
N LEU A 7 4.92 -5.73 -2.87
CA LEU A 7 4.90 -6.11 -1.46
C LEU A 7 3.48 -6.05 -0.87
N THR A 8 2.69 -5.04 -1.24
CA THR A 8 1.29 -4.92 -0.82
C THR A 8 0.41 -6.04 -1.35
N THR A 9 0.60 -6.45 -2.61
CA THR A 9 -0.09 -7.62 -3.17
C THR A 9 0.31 -8.90 -2.45
N PHE A 10 1.62 -9.09 -2.20
CA PHE A 10 2.10 -10.23 -1.41
C PHE A 10 1.44 -10.28 -0.04
N MET A 11 1.34 -9.16 0.67
CA MET A 11 0.71 -9.10 2.00
C MET A 11 -0.78 -9.42 1.93
N LEU A 12 -1.50 -8.97 0.89
CA LEU A 12 -2.90 -9.31 0.66
C LEU A 12 -3.08 -10.82 0.44
N GLU A 13 -2.26 -11.42 -0.44
CA GLU A 13 -2.31 -12.85 -0.72
C GLU A 13 -1.93 -13.68 0.51
N TYR A 14 -0.92 -13.24 1.26
CA TYR A 14 -0.51 -13.90 2.48
C TYR A 14 -1.59 -13.85 3.55
N ALA A 15 -2.28 -12.71 3.72
CA ALA A 15 -3.43 -12.59 4.59
C ALA A 15 -4.60 -13.51 4.16
N ALA A 16 -4.87 -13.56 2.85
CA ALA A 16 -5.91 -14.42 2.28
C ALA A 16 -5.61 -15.92 2.50
N GLU A 17 -4.33 -16.31 2.43
CA GLU A 17 -3.91 -17.68 2.75
C GLU A 17 -4.19 -18.05 4.21
N GLN A 18 -3.95 -17.11 5.14
CA GLN A 18 -4.23 -17.32 6.56
C GLN A 18 -5.74 -17.39 6.86
N LEU A 19 -6.55 -16.65 6.11
CA LEU A 19 -8.00 -16.68 6.24
C LEU A 19 -8.59 -18.07 5.93
N LYS A 20 -7.91 -18.91 5.10
CA LYS A 20 -8.28 -20.28 4.71
C LYS A 20 -9.69 -20.40 4.10
N LYS A 21 -10.27 -19.31 3.66
CA LYS A 21 -11.62 -19.19 3.09
C LYS A 21 -11.62 -18.13 2.02
N THR A 22 -12.70 -18.09 1.25
CA THR A 22 -12.92 -17.07 0.22
C THR A 22 -12.91 -15.67 0.81
N VAL A 23 -12.17 -14.76 0.20
CA VAL A 23 -12.11 -13.35 0.57
C VAL A 23 -13.26 -12.60 -0.08
N LEU A 24 -14.05 -11.90 0.72
CA LEU A 24 -15.16 -11.06 0.24
C LEU A 24 -14.81 -9.58 0.25
N GLU A 25 -13.99 -9.15 1.19
CA GLU A 25 -13.55 -7.76 1.30
C GLU A 25 -12.06 -7.70 1.61
N ALA A 26 -11.40 -6.72 1.03
CA ALA A 26 -10.00 -6.43 1.29
C ALA A 26 -9.75 -4.93 1.42
N GLU A 27 -8.76 -4.57 2.21
CA GLU A 27 -8.35 -3.19 2.42
C GLU A 27 -6.83 -3.09 2.46
N LEU A 28 -6.29 -2.05 1.84
CA LEU A 28 -4.88 -1.69 1.92
C LEU A 28 -4.74 -0.33 2.60
N ARG A 29 -3.98 -0.26 3.68
CA ARG A 29 -3.73 0.94 4.45
C ARG A 29 -2.23 1.15 4.63
N ILE A 30 -1.75 2.36 4.34
CA ILE A 30 -0.33 2.70 4.45
C ILE A 30 -0.19 3.97 5.31
N TYR A 31 0.63 3.90 6.33
CA TYR A 31 1.04 5.06 7.12
C TYR A 31 2.44 5.49 6.72
N PHE A 32 2.62 6.79 6.54
CA PHE A 32 3.91 7.41 6.32
C PHE A 32 4.17 8.45 7.41
N GLY A 33 5.15 8.17 8.26
CA GLY A 33 5.63 9.10 9.27
C GLY A 33 6.31 10.34 8.68
N ALA A 34 6.41 11.39 9.48
CA ALA A 34 6.93 12.69 9.05
C ALA A 34 8.37 12.67 8.49
N GLY A 35 9.19 11.74 9.00
CA GLY A 35 10.58 11.58 8.58
C GLY A 35 10.80 10.64 7.41
N VAL A 36 9.73 10.09 6.84
CA VAL A 36 9.84 9.20 5.67
C VAL A 36 10.15 10.01 4.43
N VAL A 37 11.33 9.78 3.89
CA VAL A 37 11.79 10.43 2.66
C VAL A 37 11.22 9.71 1.45
N SER A 38 10.71 10.47 0.51
CA SER A 38 10.27 9.97 -0.79
C SER A 38 11.00 10.71 -1.90
N GLY A 39 11.40 10.02 -2.96
CA GLY A 39 12.01 10.67 -4.11
C GLY A 39 11.04 11.68 -4.75
N THR A 40 11.58 12.75 -5.34
CA THR A 40 10.80 13.80 -6.01
C THR A 40 9.77 13.24 -6.99
N ALA A 41 10.13 12.23 -7.78
CA ALA A 41 9.24 11.60 -8.73
C ALA A 41 8.05 10.88 -8.04
N SER A 42 8.29 10.22 -6.90
CA SER A 42 7.22 9.57 -6.11
C SER A 42 6.25 10.58 -5.54
N ILE A 43 6.74 11.70 -5.05
CA ILE A 43 5.90 12.80 -4.53
C ILE A 43 5.05 13.39 -5.64
N ILE A 44 5.64 13.68 -6.79
CA ILE A 44 4.91 14.20 -7.95
C ILE A 44 3.81 13.21 -8.37
N ASN A 45 4.14 11.94 -8.53
CA ASN A 45 3.17 10.91 -8.92
C ASN A 45 2.02 10.78 -7.91
N MET A 46 2.34 10.82 -6.61
CA MET A 46 1.31 10.78 -5.56
C MET A 46 0.35 11.98 -5.67
N PHE A 47 0.88 13.19 -5.82
CA PHE A 47 0.04 14.39 -5.93
C PHE A 47 -0.68 14.51 -7.29
N GLU A 48 -0.08 14.01 -8.36
CA GLU A 48 -0.76 13.94 -9.65
C GLU A 48 -1.93 12.93 -9.63
N GLY A 49 -1.78 11.83 -8.90
CA GLY A 49 -2.86 10.86 -8.67
C GLY A 49 -4.08 11.43 -7.94
N PHE A 50 -3.94 12.59 -7.26
CA PHE A 50 -5.10 13.27 -6.64
C PHE A 50 -6.04 13.96 -7.63
N LYS A 51 -5.65 14.14 -8.91
CA LYS A 51 -6.52 14.74 -9.93
C LYS A 51 -7.68 13.85 -10.31
N ASP A 52 -7.41 12.56 -10.38
CA ASP A 52 -8.28 11.60 -11.02
C ASP A 52 -9.42 11.18 -10.08
N ASP A 53 -10.47 10.67 -10.66
CA ASP A 53 -11.50 9.99 -9.91
C ASP A 53 -10.89 8.78 -9.20
N LEU A 54 -11.30 8.59 -7.97
CA LEU A 54 -10.88 7.46 -7.16
C LEU A 54 -11.45 6.17 -7.75
N MET A 55 -10.59 5.22 -8.09
CA MET A 55 -11.00 3.87 -8.42
C MET A 55 -11.02 3.02 -7.15
N LEU A 56 -12.07 2.22 -7.03
CA LEU A 56 -12.20 1.17 -6.02
C LEU A 56 -12.99 0.01 -6.60
N LEU A 57 -12.85 -1.15 -6.02
CA LEU A 57 -13.74 -2.28 -6.29
C LEU A 57 -14.94 -2.21 -5.36
N SER A 58 -16.13 -2.24 -5.89
CA SER A 58 -17.38 -2.26 -5.12
C SER A 58 -18.40 -3.14 -5.82
N GLU A 59 -18.95 -4.09 -5.09
CA GLU A 59 -19.88 -5.09 -5.63
C GLU A 59 -19.32 -5.84 -6.85
N ARG A 60 -18.03 -6.20 -6.79
CA ARG A 60 -17.25 -6.90 -7.85
C ARG A 60 -16.97 -6.04 -9.10
N GLU A 61 -17.34 -4.78 -9.10
CA GLU A 61 -17.12 -3.87 -10.22
C GLU A 61 -16.14 -2.75 -9.87
N ILE A 62 -15.25 -2.42 -10.82
CA ILE A 62 -14.38 -1.25 -10.67
C ILE A 62 -15.20 0.01 -10.89
N ARG A 63 -15.43 0.74 -9.80
CA ARG A 63 -16.19 1.99 -9.81
C ARG A 63 -15.25 3.19 -9.72
N ARG A 64 -15.61 4.25 -10.45
CA ARG A 64 -14.96 5.57 -10.34
C ARG A 64 -15.83 6.48 -9.49
N ILE A 65 -15.26 6.99 -8.42
CA ILE A 65 -15.96 7.82 -7.45
C ILE A 65 -15.25 9.17 -7.33
N LYS A 66 -16.04 10.24 -7.31
CA LYS A 66 -15.48 11.56 -7.03
C LYS A 66 -14.90 11.58 -5.61
N PRO A 67 -13.64 11.96 -5.47
CA PRO A 67 -12.95 11.92 -4.18
C PRO A 67 -13.65 12.68 -3.06
N THR A 68 -14.38 13.74 -3.37
CA THR A 68 -15.11 14.57 -2.39
C THR A 68 -16.17 13.83 -1.60
N LYS A 69 -16.68 12.71 -2.12
CA LYS A 69 -17.70 11.90 -1.44
C LYS A 69 -17.12 10.86 -0.46
N TYR A 70 -15.82 10.57 -0.54
CA TYR A 70 -15.22 9.42 0.16
C TYR A 70 -14.31 9.82 1.33
N HIS A 71 -14.07 11.11 1.59
CA HIS A 71 -12.92 11.54 2.39
C HIS A 71 -13.19 12.15 3.75
N SER A 72 -14.42 12.48 4.09
CA SER A 72 -14.56 13.42 5.21
C SER A 72 -14.34 12.81 6.59
N ASP A 73 -14.67 11.54 6.80
CA ASP A 73 -14.82 11.06 8.18
C ASP A 73 -14.21 9.67 8.47
N ARG A 74 -13.42 9.10 7.54
CA ARG A 74 -12.82 7.79 7.78
C ARG A 74 -11.45 7.95 8.42
N THR A 75 -11.36 7.45 9.64
CA THR A 75 -10.09 7.27 10.36
C THR A 75 -9.74 5.80 10.43
N PHE A 76 -8.49 5.51 10.71
CA PHE A 76 -7.98 4.15 10.80
C PHE A 76 -6.97 4.02 11.94
N THR A 77 -6.97 2.87 12.60
CA THR A 77 -5.99 2.52 13.63
C THR A 77 -5.01 1.51 13.06
N PHE A 78 -3.79 1.94 12.80
CA PHE A 78 -2.71 1.08 12.31
C PHE A 78 -2.19 0.18 13.42
N ASP A 79 -1.85 0.77 14.56
CA ASP A 79 -1.40 0.11 15.76
C ASP A 79 -1.80 0.93 17.01
N ARG A 80 -1.34 0.52 18.19
CA ARG A 80 -1.65 1.21 19.46
C ARG A 80 -1.17 2.66 19.55
N PHE A 81 -0.16 3.03 18.77
CA PHE A 81 0.41 4.39 18.75
C PHE A 81 -0.18 5.27 17.65
N HIS A 82 -0.70 4.65 16.59
CA HIS A 82 -1.23 5.30 15.38
C HIS A 82 -2.73 5.05 15.26
N SER A 83 -3.49 5.57 16.22
CA SER A 83 -4.94 5.43 16.28
C SER A 83 -5.66 6.65 15.70
N ASN A 84 -6.86 6.41 15.14
CA ASN A 84 -7.73 7.44 14.56
C ASN A 84 -7.05 8.34 13.51
N MET A 85 -6.14 7.77 12.72
CA MET A 85 -5.43 8.49 11.66
C MET A 85 -6.36 8.76 10.48
N PRO A 86 -6.53 10.02 10.05
CA PRO A 86 -7.36 10.34 8.90
C PRO A 86 -6.77 9.76 7.62
N LEU A 87 -7.63 9.22 6.74
CA LEU A 87 -7.23 8.51 5.54
C LEU A 87 -7.39 9.35 4.28
N ILE A 88 -6.44 9.18 3.37
CA ILE A 88 -6.50 9.68 1.99
C ILE A 88 -6.63 8.48 1.07
N PHE A 89 -7.76 8.33 0.42
CA PHE A 89 -7.99 7.25 -0.54
C PHE A 89 -7.27 7.51 -1.86
N PHE A 90 -6.74 6.47 -2.46
CA PHE A 90 -6.05 6.54 -3.76
C PHE A 90 -6.35 5.31 -4.61
N SER A 91 -6.18 5.49 -5.92
CA SER A 91 -6.32 4.40 -6.88
C SER A 91 -5.04 3.60 -6.95
N SER A 92 -5.01 2.44 -6.32
CA SER A 92 -3.87 1.53 -6.41
C SER A 92 -3.95 0.63 -7.65
N PRO A 93 -2.83 0.27 -8.28
CA PRO A 93 -2.81 -0.69 -9.38
C PRO A 93 -3.46 -2.03 -9.04
N GLU A 94 -3.35 -2.49 -7.81
CA GLU A 94 -3.95 -3.74 -7.31
C GLU A 94 -5.47 -3.79 -7.51
N ILE A 95 -6.16 -2.66 -7.53
CA ILE A 95 -7.62 -2.62 -7.78
C ILE A 95 -7.98 -3.29 -9.12
N ARG A 96 -7.05 -3.26 -10.10
CA ARG A 96 -7.27 -3.84 -11.43
C ARG A 96 -6.78 -5.28 -11.56
N THR A 97 -5.93 -5.72 -10.67
CA THR A 97 -5.23 -7.00 -10.84
C THR A 97 -5.58 -8.02 -9.78
N ILE A 98 -5.96 -7.59 -8.58
CA ILE A 98 -6.16 -8.48 -7.42
C ILE A 98 -7.17 -9.62 -7.69
N GLN A 99 -8.21 -9.38 -8.46
CA GLN A 99 -9.21 -10.39 -8.81
C GLN A 99 -8.68 -11.52 -9.71
N ARG A 100 -7.45 -11.38 -10.26
CA ARG A 100 -6.81 -12.46 -11.04
C ARG A 100 -6.28 -13.57 -10.15
N ALA A 101 -5.94 -13.25 -8.90
CA ALA A 101 -5.54 -14.27 -7.95
C ALA A 101 -6.76 -15.10 -7.51
N SER A 102 -6.62 -16.42 -7.54
CA SER A 102 -7.71 -17.36 -7.26
C SER A 102 -8.37 -17.15 -5.89
N ARG A 103 -7.61 -16.67 -4.90
CA ARG A 103 -8.14 -16.39 -3.56
C ARG A 103 -9.10 -15.19 -3.51
N PHE A 104 -9.08 -14.34 -4.54
CA PHE A 104 -9.86 -13.11 -4.65
C PHE A 104 -10.93 -13.14 -5.75
N GLU A 105 -11.22 -14.29 -6.33
CA GLU A 105 -12.26 -14.44 -7.38
C GLU A 105 -13.64 -13.94 -6.91
N GLU A 106 -13.96 -14.11 -5.64
CA GLU A 106 -15.22 -13.68 -5.04
C GLU A 106 -15.15 -12.31 -4.36
N LEU A 107 -14.04 -11.60 -4.50
CA LEU A 107 -13.84 -10.29 -3.88
C LEU A 107 -14.90 -9.29 -4.34
N GLN A 108 -15.66 -8.77 -3.38
CA GLN A 108 -16.74 -7.82 -3.62
C GLN A 108 -16.25 -6.38 -3.48
N ASN A 109 -15.45 -6.11 -2.45
CA ASN A 109 -15.02 -4.77 -2.12
C ASN A 109 -13.50 -4.71 -1.89
N PHE A 110 -12.84 -3.75 -2.51
CA PHE A 110 -11.43 -3.45 -2.25
C PHE A 110 -11.16 -1.96 -2.41
N ASP A 111 -10.55 -1.38 -1.40
CA ASP A 111 -10.09 0.00 -1.43
C ASP A 111 -8.69 0.17 -0.83
N CYS A 112 -8.05 1.27 -1.23
CA CYS A 112 -6.70 1.61 -0.81
C CYS A 112 -6.67 3.02 -0.24
N ALA A 113 -6.01 3.19 0.91
CA ALA A 113 -5.83 4.49 1.51
C ALA A 113 -4.49 4.59 2.23
N PHE A 114 -4.02 5.83 2.38
CA PHE A 114 -2.83 6.10 3.16
C PHE A 114 -3.05 7.29 4.12
N HIS A 115 -2.18 7.39 5.10
CA HIS A 115 -2.01 8.55 5.97
C HIS A 115 -0.62 9.15 5.77
N LEU A 116 -0.56 10.49 5.70
CA LEU A 116 0.69 11.26 5.72
C LEU A 116 0.69 12.13 6.98
N GLN A 117 1.60 11.87 7.91
CA GLN A 117 1.62 12.50 9.23
C GLN A 117 1.63 14.04 9.19
N ASN A 118 2.33 14.63 8.22
CA ASN A 118 2.48 16.08 8.14
C ASN A 118 1.61 16.75 7.08
N LEU A 119 0.67 16.03 6.47
CA LEU A 119 -0.22 16.63 5.48
C LEU A 119 -1.54 17.04 6.14
N PRO A 120 -1.82 18.35 6.27
CA PRO A 120 -3.12 18.80 6.77
C PRO A 120 -4.24 18.33 5.85
N MET A 121 -5.21 17.60 6.37
CA MET A 121 -6.30 17.03 5.57
C MET A 121 -7.11 18.09 4.82
N GLY A 122 -7.25 19.29 5.38
CA GLY A 122 -7.92 20.42 4.71
C GLY A 122 -7.30 20.88 3.39
N ILE A 123 -6.02 20.54 3.13
CA ILE A 123 -5.34 20.88 1.87
C ILE A 123 -5.64 19.89 0.74
N VAL A 124 -6.08 18.68 1.03
CA VAL A 124 -6.34 17.64 0.04
C VAL A 124 -7.35 18.07 -1.05
N PRO A 125 -8.48 18.74 -0.73
CA PRO A 125 -9.39 19.26 -1.74
C PRO A 125 -8.75 20.31 -2.66
N LEU A 126 -7.83 21.13 -2.13
CA LEU A 126 -7.10 22.13 -2.91
C LEU A 126 -6.07 21.48 -3.84
N LEU A 127 -5.36 20.45 -3.35
CA LEU A 127 -4.45 19.63 -4.15
C LEU A 127 -5.15 19.01 -5.36
N ARG A 128 -6.41 18.63 -5.21
CA ARG A 128 -7.21 18.05 -6.30
C ARG A 128 -7.62 19.05 -7.35
N LYS A 129 -7.99 20.26 -6.93
CA LYS A 129 -8.52 21.28 -7.84
C LYS A 129 -7.46 22.04 -8.63
N SER A 130 -6.26 22.23 -8.08
CA SER A 130 -5.26 23.14 -8.64
C SER A 130 -3.91 22.49 -8.90
N SER A 131 -3.51 22.45 -10.18
CA SER A 131 -2.18 22.00 -10.59
C SER A 131 -1.07 22.94 -10.08
N PHE A 132 -1.36 24.21 -9.95
CA PHE A 132 -0.42 25.19 -9.40
C PHE A 132 -0.12 24.89 -7.92
N ILE A 133 -1.16 24.64 -7.12
CA ILE A 133 -1.01 24.30 -5.69
C ILE A 133 -0.22 22.99 -5.54
N ARG A 134 -0.49 21.96 -6.36
CA ARG A 134 0.29 20.74 -6.36
C ARG A 134 1.77 20.99 -6.60
N LYS A 135 2.11 21.76 -7.66
CA LYS A 135 3.51 22.11 -7.98
C LYS A 135 4.19 22.88 -6.85
N LEU A 136 3.47 23.83 -6.23
CA LEU A 136 3.99 24.62 -5.13
C LEU A 136 4.28 23.73 -3.91
N ILE A 137 3.35 22.86 -3.53
CA ILE A 137 3.52 21.96 -2.40
C ILE A 137 4.62 20.93 -2.69
N CYS A 138 4.70 20.35 -3.90
CA CYS A 138 5.83 19.50 -4.29
C CYS A 138 7.18 20.20 -4.10
N LYS A 139 7.30 21.47 -4.50
CA LYS A 139 8.54 22.23 -4.29
C LYS A 139 8.84 22.45 -2.80
N MET A 140 7.81 22.76 -2.00
CA MET A 140 7.99 22.95 -0.56
C MET A 140 8.41 21.65 0.13
N VAL A 141 7.74 20.54 -0.15
CA VAL A 141 8.06 19.21 0.40
C VAL A 141 9.48 18.81 0.00
N ASN A 142 9.85 18.96 -1.26
CA ASN A 142 11.22 18.64 -1.73
C ASN A 142 12.28 19.51 -1.02
N LYS A 143 12.02 20.78 -0.79
CA LYS A 143 12.95 21.66 -0.06
C LYS A 143 13.07 21.27 1.42
N GLN A 144 11.97 20.83 2.01
CA GLN A 144 11.93 20.45 3.43
C GLN A 144 12.50 19.04 3.68
N GLN A 145 12.52 18.16 2.70
CA GLN A 145 12.97 16.76 2.88
C GLN A 145 14.37 16.67 3.48
N GLY A 146 15.32 17.45 2.99
CA GLY A 146 16.67 17.47 3.56
C GLY A 146 16.77 17.99 5.01
N GLN A 147 15.77 18.76 5.46
CA GLN A 147 15.65 19.20 6.85
C GLN A 147 14.94 18.16 7.71
N LEU A 148 13.93 17.48 7.16
CA LEU A 148 13.18 16.42 7.84
C LEU A 148 14.06 15.19 8.10
N GLU A 149 14.96 14.84 7.16
CA GLU A 149 15.94 13.77 7.35
C GLU A 149 16.89 14.01 8.53
N LYS A 150 17.30 15.28 8.71
CA LYS A 150 18.26 15.67 9.76
C LYS A 150 17.62 15.82 11.14
N ASN A 151 16.30 15.86 11.19
CA ASN A 151 15.59 16.02 12.45
C ASN A 151 15.27 14.65 13.05
N GLU A 152 16.08 14.22 14.03
CA GLU A 152 15.93 12.93 14.72
C GLU A 152 14.60 12.77 15.47
N LYS A 153 13.89 13.87 15.73
CA LYS A 153 12.56 13.85 16.35
C LYS A 153 11.44 13.43 15.39
N ASN A 154 11.70 13.43 14.09
CA ASN A 154 10.69 13.02 13.12
C ASN A 154 10.61 11.50 13.08
N GLU A 155 9.40 11.01 13.19
CA GLU A 155 9.12 9.59 13.05
C GLU A 155 9.45 9.10 11.65
N LYS A 156 10.39 8.16 11.55
CA LYS A 156 10.80 7.51 10.30
C LYS A 156 10.12 6.15 10.17
N SER A 157 8.80 6.11 10.29
CA SER A 157 8.08 4.85 10.19
C SER A 157 7.17 4.78 8.97
N VAL A 158 7.18 3.62 8.35
CA VAL A 158 6.21 3.21 7.34
C VAL A 158 5.49 2.00 7.89
N ILE A 159 4.17 2.07 7.97
CA ILE A 159 3.36 0.94 8.37
C ILE A 159 2.48 0.55 7.18
N VAL A 160 2.60 -0.70 6.76
CA VAL A 160 1.72 -1.28 5.75
C VAL A 160 0.79 -2.25 6.45
N CYS A 161 -0.49 -2.06 6.24
CA CYS A 161 -1.52 -2.90 6.82
C CYS A 161 -2.46 -3.37 5.73
N THR A 162 -2.68 -4.68 5.66
CA THR A 162 -3.68 -5.28 4.80
C THR A 162 -4.71 -6.01 5.64
N TYR A 163 -5.97 -5.84 5.27
CA TYR A 163 -7.08 -6.57 5.83
C TYR A 163 -7.73 -7.40 4.77
N VAL A 164 -8.06 -8.63 5.11
CA VAL A 164 -8.94 -9.47 4.31
C VAL A 164 -10.01 -10.04 5.21
N ARG A 165 -11.24 -10.07 4.71
CA ARG A 165 -12.34 -10.63 5.48
C ARG A 165 -13.28 -11.47 4.64
N ASN A 166 -13.94 -12.38 5.31
CA ASN A 166 -15.16 -13.04 4.85
C ASN A 166 -16.31 -12.70 5.81
N GLN A 167 -17.42 -13.46 5.74
CA GLN A 167 -18.58 -13.22 6.59
C GLN A 167 -18.29 -13.36 8.10
N ASN A 168 -17.32 -14.20 8.50
CA ASN A 168 -17.16 -14.64 9.90
C ASN A 168 -15.76 -14.39 10.48
N SER A 169 -14.81 -14.02 9.66
CA SER A 169 -13.40 -13.91 10.08
C SER A 169 -12.71 -12.74 9.39
N ILE A 170 -11.76 -12.16 10.08
CA ILE A 170 -10.89 -11.07 9.59
C ILE A 170 -9.45 -11.49 9.86
N VAL A 171 -8.59 -11.31 8.88
CA VAL A 171 -7.13 -11.43 9.05
C VAL A 171 -6.49 -10.11 8.67
N LYS A 172 -5.65 -9.63 9.57
CA LYS A 172 -4.85 -8.43 9.39
C LYS A 172 -3.39 -8.82 9.29
N CYS A 173 -2.70 -8.38 8.24
CA CYS A 173 -1.26 -8.41 8.17
C CYS A 173 -0.69 -7.01 8.38
N LEU A 174 0.32 -6.92 9.23
CA LEU A 174 0.96 -5.67 9.61
C LEU A 174 2.47 -5.76 9.40
N LEU A 175 3.03 -4.74 8.77
CA LEU A 175 4.46 -4.60 8.54
C LEU A 175 4.92 -3.21 8.96
N HIS A 176 5.98 -3.15 9.77
CA HIS A 176 6.65 -1.92 10.16
C HIS A 176 8.02 -1.81 9.51
N SER A 177 8.39 -0.62 9.07
CA SER A 177 9.72 -0.32 8.55
C SER A 177 10.07 1.15 8.79
N ASP A 178 11.35 1.42 8.80
CA ASP A 178 11.93 2.77 8.84
C ASP A 178 12.07 3.41 7.45
N SER A 179 11.82 2.66 6.37
CA SER A 179 12.05 3.14 5.00
C SER A 179 11.21 2.39 3.96
N SER A 180 10.41 3.15 3.20
CA SER A 180 9.67 2.64 2.04
C SER A 180 10.61 2.18 0.90
N PHE A 181 11.76 2.86 0.74
CA PHE A 181 12.76 2.49 -0.27
C PHE A 181 13.43 1.17 0.06
N ARG A 182 13.76 0.94 1.34
CA ARG A 182 14.31 -0.33 1.79
C ARG A 182 13.33 -1.46 1.55
N LEU A 183 12.05 -1.27 1.90
CA LEU A 183 11.01 -2.26 1.63
C LEU A 183 10.92 -2.60 0.15
N THR A 184 10.84 -1.58 -0.70
CA THR A 184 10.80 -1.75 -2.16
C THR A 184 12.02 -2.48 -2.69
N GLY A 185 13.22 -2.03 -2.31
CA GLY A 185 14.47 -2.59 -2.82
C GLY A 185 14.70 -4.03 -2.38
N VAL A 186 14.46 -4.33 -1.10
CA VAL A 186 14.60 -5.70 -0.57
C VAL A 186 13.58 -6.64 -1.21
N PHE A 187 12.31 -6.22 -1.32
CA PHE A 187 11.29 -7.04 -1.93
C PHE A 187 11.62 -7.36 -3.40
N CYS A 188 12.01 -6.35 -4.19
CA CYS A 188 12.45 -6.56 -5.57
C CYS A 188 13.64 -7.52 -5.66
N ALA A 189 14.66 -7.34 -4.81
CA ALA A 189 15.83 -8.22 -4.80
C ALA A 189 15.46 -9.66 -4.44
N VAL A 190 14.56 -9.85 -3.48
CA VAL A 190 14.09 -11.19 -3.07
C VAL A 190 13.37 -11.89 -4.23
N ILE A 191 12.49 -11.19 -4.94
CA ILE A 191 11.79 -11.74 -6.11
C ILE A 191 12.80 -12.13 -7.20
N VAL A 192 13.74 -11.25 -7.57
CA VAL A 192 14.77 -11.54 -8.59
C VAL A 192 15.63 -12.75 -8.19
N LEU A 193 16.09 -12.81 -6.93
CA LEU A 193 16.85 -13.93 -6.43
C LEU A 193 16.05 -15.23 -6.44
N SER A 194 14.77 -15.18 -6.13
CA SER A 194 13.88 -16.34 -6.15
C SER A 194 13.67 -16.87 -7.58
N ILE A 195 13.63 -15.97 -8.57
CA ILE A 195 13.61 -16.33 -9.99
C ILE A 195 14.93 -17.01 -10.38
N ILE A 196 16.07 -16.39 -10.08
CA ILE A 196 17.41 -16.93 -10.41
C ILE A 196 17.62 -18.32 -9.80
N LYS A 197 17.12 -18.55 -8.58
CA LYS A 197 17.21 -19.84 -7.88
C LYS A 197 16.18 -20.86 -8.36
N GLY A 198 15.32 -20.55 -9.33
CA GLY A 198 14.27 -21.43 -9.81
C GLY A 198 13.12 -21.65 -8.83
N CYS A 199 13.04 -20.85 -7.74
CA CYS A 199 11.93 -20.91 -6.79
C CYS A 199 10.64 -20.32 -7.34
N ILE A 200 10.77 -19.45 -8.33
CA ILE A 200 9.67 -18.86 -9.10
C ILE A 200 9.85 -19.28 -10.56
N PRO A 201 8.89 -19.98 -11.16
CA PRO A 201 8.99 -20.39 -12.55
C PRO A 201 9.00 -19.16 -13.47
N ILE A 202 9.93 -19.15 -14.42
CA ILE A 202 9.98 -18.14 -15.48
C ILE A 202 9.15 -18.67 -16.64
N MET A 203 8.13 -17.91 -17.03
CA MET A 203 7.39 -18.10 -18.28
C MET A 203 7.61 -16.88 -19.17
N PRO A 204 7.69 -17.06 -20.50
CA PRO A 204 7.73 -15.91 -21.40
C PRO A 204 6.44 -15.08 -21.26
N GLY A 205 6.56 -13.77 -21.11
CA GLY A 205 5.40 -12.89 -21.03
C GLY A 205 5.58 -11.73 -20.05
N ILE A 206 4.49 -10.98 -19.87
CA ILE A 206 4.36 -9.93 -18.86
C ILE A 206 3.40 -10.44 -17.81
N PHE A 207 3.87 -10.54 -16.58
CA PHE A 207 3.10 -11.06 -15.45
C PHE A 207 2.99 -10.00 -14.36
N THR A 208 1.85 -9.95 -13.69
CA THR A 208 1.70 -9.28 -12.40
C THR A 208 2.03 -10.26 -11.28
N PHE A 209 2.10 -9.79 -10.05
CA PHE A 209 2.40 -10.67 -8.90
C PHE A 209 1.32 -11.75 -8.75
N GLU A 210 0.08 -11.41 -9.00
CA GLU A 210 -1.09 -12.27 -8.91
C GLU A 210 -1.09 -13.41 -9.94
N ASP A 211 -0.36 -13.23 -11.05
CA ASP A 211 -0.25 -14.23 -12.12
C ASP A 211 0.83 -15.30 -11.79
N ILE A 212 1.63 -15.08 -10.74
CA ILE A 212 2.78 -15.91 -10.42
C ILE A 212 2.43 -16.82 -9.24
N ASN A 213 2.48 -18.14 -9.45
CA ASN A 213 2.30 -19.10 -8.37
C ASN A 213 3.55 -19.16 -7.48
N ILE A 214 3.56 -18.38 -6.41
CA ILE A 214 4.66 -18.27 -5.45
C ILE A 214 4.28 -18.99 -4.15
N ASN A 215 5.23 -19.73 -3.58
CA ASN A 215 5.08 -20.20 -2.22
C ASN A 215 5.23 -19.01 -1.24
N LEU A 216 4.09 -18.52 -0.73
CA LEU A 216 4.03 -17.31 0.11
C LEU A 216 4.77 -17.51 1.45
N HIS A 217 4.73 -18.72 2.03
CA HIS A 217 5.47 -19.01 3.26
C HIS A 217 6.98 -18.96 3.05
N MET A 218 7.48 -19.55 1.96
CA MET A 218 8.89 -19.46 1.61
C MET A 218 9.33 -18.00 1.42
N LEU A 219 8.53 -17.21 0.70
CA LEU A 219 8.83 -15.81 0.48
C LEU A 219 8.84 -15.02 1.79
N ASN A 220 7.90 -15.28 2.70
CA ASN A 220 7.86 -14.65 4.01
C ASN A 220 9.11 -14.99 4.85
N GLU A 221 9.58 -16.23 4.84
CA GLU A 221 10.80 -16.62 5.54
C GLU A 221 12.05 -15.94 4.96
N ILE A 222 12.12 -15.77 3.63
CA ILE A 222 13.21 -15.02 3.01
C ILE A 222 13.17 -13.54 3.43
N LEU A 223 11.98 -12.94 3.50
CA LEU A 223 11.80 -11.55 3.93
C LEU A 223 12.20 -11.38 5.40
N LYS A 224 11.81 -12.29 6.29
CA LYS A 224 12.24 -12.31 7.69
C LYS A 224 13.75 -12.32 7.84
N ASN A 225 14.46 -13.13 7.04
CA ASN A 225 15.93 -13.17 7.02
C ASN A 225 16.57 -11.86 6.54
N LYS A 226 15.78 -10.95 5.98
CA LYS A 226 16.18 -9.58 5.59
C LYS A 226 15.64 -8.51 6.55
N ASN A 227 15.20 -8.92 7.75
CA ASN A 227 14.60 -8.07 8.76
C ASN A 227 13.33 -7.35 8.28
N ILE A 228 12.55 -7.99 7.43
CA ILE A 228 11.20 -7.58 7.05
C ILE A 228 10.24 -8.57 7.69
N ASN A 229 9.61 -8.16 8.78
CA ASN A 229 8.71 -9.00 9.57
C ASN A 229 7.26 -8.59 9.32
N ILE A 230 6.45 -9.54 8.90
CA ILE A 230 5.01 -9.38 8.76
C ILE A 230 4.36 -10.09 9.94
N SER A 231 3.65 -9.36 10.77
CA SER A 231 2.82 -9.92 11.84
C SER A 231 1.40 -10.16 11.34
N ILE A 232 0.77 -11.19 11.87
CA ILE A 232 -0.61 -11.58 11.57
C ILE A 232 -1.41 -11.39 12.85
N GLU A 233 -2.58 -10.77 12.72
CA GLU A 233 -3.59 -10.59 13.77
C GLU A 233 -4.92 -11.17 13.24
N GLU A 234 -5.56 -12.04 14.03
CA GLU A 234 -6.86 -12.68 13.72
C GLU A 234 -7.97 -12.10 14.59
#